data_fb027a15417ac8ef964f4a0485d2f211
#
_entry.id   fb027a15417ac8ef964f4a0485d2f211
#
_cell.length_a   1.000
_cell.length_b   1.000
_cell.length_c   1.000
_cell.angle_alpha   90.00
_cell.angle_beta   90.00
_cell.angle_gamma   90.00
#
_symmetry.space_group_name_H-M   'P 1'
#
loop_
_entity.id
_entity.type
_entity.pdbx_description
1 polymer ?
#
loop_
_entity_poly.entity_id
_entity_poly.type
_entity_poly.pdbx_seq_one_letter_code
_entity_poly.pdbx_strand_id
1 'polypeptide(L)'
;MSRPNKRRYVSPSPMITEFRPVGPAPEALRRLALPLDGLEALRLTDLVGLEQAEAAQQMGVSRQTLGRILAAARRTVSQALVGGLALRIEATASVEVKTHADSALRDDAALVRVAVSAHAASLDAAVAPRFGQAPGFLIVDPKTMTFDYASNSADTGRQGGRGDAAAALIARAGVTVLLTGFVGAKAALALAQEGIRVVDGLGALTAREAVQCLVRGEITPISPIDVAVPPPARRLTKDFC
;
A
#
# COMPACT_ATOMS: atom_id res chain seq x y z
N MET A 1 5.33 11.56 -39.03
CA MET A 1 6.15 10.85 -38.02
C MET A 1 5.44 10.95 -36.67
N SER A 2 4.95 9.85 -36.13
CA SER A 2 4.29 9.82 -34.81
C SER A 2 5.31 10.03 -33.71
N ARG A 3 5.06 11.01 -32.83
CA ARG A 3 5.95 11.32 -31.68
C ARG A 3 6.02 10.10 -30.77
N PRO A 4 7.21 9.61 -30.35
CA PRO A 4 7.29 8.45 -29.49
C PRO A 4 6.51 8.67 -28.20
N ASN A 5 5.71 7.68 -27.81
CA ASN A 5 4.93 7.72 -26.58
C ASN A 5 5.89 7.91 -25.38
N LYS A 6 5.69 8.97 -24.62
CA LYS A 6 6.48 9.26 -23.43
C LYS A 6 6.20 8.18 -22.37
N ARG A 7 7.24 7.63 -21.78
CA ARG A 7 7.14 6.64 -20.69
C ARG A 7 6.35 7.20 -19.52
N ARG A 8 5.49 6.40 -18.93
CA ARG A 8 4.64 6.77 -17.81
C ARG A 8 5.00 5.92 -16.61
N TYR A 9 5.07 6.54 -15.46
CA TYR A 9 5.39 5.85 -14.23
C TYR A 9 4.11 5.45 -13.50
N VAL A 10 4.04 4.21 -13.06
CA VAL A 10 2.93 3.65 -12.28
C VAL A 10 3.47 2.83 -11.12
N SER A 11 2.68 2.73 -10.06
CA SER A 11 2.93 1.81 -8.95
C SER A 11 2.89 0.35 -9.41
N PRO A 12 3.42 -0.61 -8.64
CA PRO A 12 3.34 -2.03 -8.95
C PRO A 12 1.91 -2.46 -9.28
N SER A 13 1.77 -3.39 -10.22
CA SER A 13 0.47 -3.96 -10.58
C SER A 13 -0.20 -4.58 -9.37
N PRO A 14 -1.52 -4.37 -9.18
CA PRO A 14 -2.25 -5.00 -8.11
C PRO A 14 -2.23 -6.52 -8.27
N MET A 15 -2.25 -7.27 -7.16
CA MET A 15 -2.34 -8.74 -7.20
C MET A 15 -3.66 -9.21 -7.83
N ILE A 16 -4.73 -8.44 -7.65
CA ILE A 16 -6.05 -8.70 -8.25
C ILE A 16 -6.19 -7.83 -9.49
N THR A 17 -6.30 -8.46 -10.64
CA THR A 17 -6.39 -7.78 -11.94
C THR A 17 -7.78 -7.88 -12.60
N GLU A 18 -8.73 -8.59 -11.99
CA GLU A 18 -10.08 -8.72 -12.52
C GLU A 18 -11.13 -8.56 -11.42
N PHE A 19 -12.13 -7.70 -11.67
CA PHE A 19 -13.29 -7.49 -10.81
C PHE A 19 -14.53 -7.93 -11.59
N ARG A 20 -15.36 -8.77 -10.97
CA ARG A 20 -16.60 -9.29 -11.59
C ARG A 20 -17.80 -8.96 -10.74
N PRO A 21 -18.94 -8.57 -11.34
CA PRO A 21 -20.18 -8.43 -10.60
C PRO A 21 -20.60 -9.79 -10.01
N VAL A 22 -21.17 -9.77 -8.81
CA VAL A 22 -21.73 -10.94 -8.14
C VAL A 22 -23.23 -10.97 -8.45
N GLY A 23 -23.73 -12.06 -9.00
CA GLY A 23 -25.14 -12.22 -9.36
C GLY A 23 -25.32 -13.24 -10.48
N PRO A 24 -26.56 -13.44 -10.98
CA PRO A 24 -26.80 -14.29 -12.16
C PRO A 24 -26.03 -13.69 -13.35
N ALA A 25 -24.90 -14.31 -13.69
CA ALA A 25 -24.05 -13.85 -14.77
C ALA A 25 -24.68 -14.24 -16.12
N PRO A 26 -24.77 -13.33 -17.12
CA PRO A 26 -25.06 -13.72 -18.49
C PRO A 26 -23.97 -14.70 -18.99
N GLU A 27 -24.33 -15.64 -19.86
CA GLU A 27 -23.41 -16.66 -20.41
C GLU A 27 -22.10 -16.08 -20.97
N ALA A 28 -22.10 -14.81 -21.40
CA ALA A 28 -20.93 -14.08 -21.86
C ALA A 28 -20.81 -12.73 -21.13
N LEU A 29 -20.14 -12.72 -19.98
CA LEU A 29 -19.87 -11.48 -19.25
C LEU A 29 -18.90 -10.60 -20.06
N ARG A 30 -19.39 -9.45 -20.54
CA ARG A 30 -18.54 -8.45 -21.22
C ARG A 30 -17.52 -7.86 -20.24
N ARG A 31 -16.29 -7.70 -20.74
CA ARG A 31 -15.18 -7.13 -19.96
C ARG A 31 -14.80 -5.77 -20.50
N LEU A 32 -14.47 -4.85 -19.60
CA LEU A 32 -13.85 -3.57 -19.92
C LEU A 32 -12.40 -3.59 -19.44
N ALA A 33 -11.50 -3.14 -20.29
CA ALA A 33 -10.10 -2.98 -19.94
C ALA A 33 -9.88 -1.62 -19.24
N LEU A 34 -9.28 -1.64 -18.07
CA LEU A 34 -8.75 -0.46 -17.39
C LEU A 34 -7.23 -0.49 -17.54
N PRO A 35 -6.64 0.43 -18.31
CA PRO A 35 -5.19 0.53 -18.43
C PRO A 35 -4.53 0.81 -17.08
N LEU A 36 -3.33 0.29 -16.84
CA LEU A 36 -2.60 0.44 -15.57
C LEU A 36 -2.30 1.90 -15.22
N ASP A 37 -2.02 2.75 -16.23
CA ASP A 37 -1.87 4.19 -16.03
C ASP A 37 -3.19 4.89 -15.64
N GLY A 38 -4.32 4.37 -16.11
CA GLY A 38 -5.65 4.80 -15.67
C GLY A 38 -5.92 4.45 -14.20
N LEU A 39 -5.54 3.24 -13.78
CA LEU A 39 -5.63 2.82 -12.38
C LEU A 39 -4.76 3.71 -11.49
N GLU A 40 -3.52 3.99 -11.91
CA GLU A 40 -2.60 4.87 -11.16
C GLU A 40 -3.14 6.30 -11.06
N ALA A 41 -3.71 6.83 -12.12
CA ALA A 41 -4.34 8.15 -12.09
C ALA A 41 -5.49 8.20 -11.05
N LEU A 42 -6.37 7.18 -11.04
CA LEU A 42 -7.43 7.05 -10.02
C LEU A 42 -6.84 6.93 -8.61
N ARG A 43 -5.79 6.13 -8.45
CA ARG A 43 -5.13 5.97 -7.15
C ARG A 43 -4.61 7.29 -6.61
N LEU A 44 -3.87 8.03 -7.42
CA LEU A 44 -3.24 9.28 -6.98
C LEU A 44 -4.26 10.39 -6.71
N THR A 45 -5.29 10.53 -7.56
CA THR A 45 -6.24 11.64 -7.44
C THR A 45 -7.45 11.32 -6.57
N ASP A 46 -8.07 10.15 -6.76
CA ASP A 46 -9.37 9.84 -6.15
C ASP A 46 -9.22 9.09 -4.82
N LEU A 47 -8.15 8.29 -4.66
CA LEU A 47 -7.90 7.54 -3.43
C LEU A 47 -6.93 8.28 -2.49
N VAL A 48 -5.79 8.76 -3.00
CA VAL A 48 -4.79 9.50 -2.22
C VAL A 48 -5.17 10.97 -2.04
N GLY A 49 -5.95 11.54 -2.97
CA GLY A 49 -6.44 12.92 -2.90
C GLY A 49 -5.42 13.97 -3.35
N LEU A 50 -4.44 13.58 -4.17
CA LEU A 50 -3.46 14.53 -4.70
C LEU A 50 -4.09 15.46 -5.72
N GLU A 51 -3.61 16.70 -5.74
CA GLU A 51 -3.93 17.64 -6.83
C GLU A 51 -3.41 17.10 -8.18
N GLN A 52 -4.15 17.39 -9.26
CA GLN A 52 -3.79 16.87 -10.59
C GLN A 52 -2.38 17.27 -11.06
N ALA A 53 -1.83 18.37 -10.57
CA ALA A 53 -0.47 18.79 -10.90
C ALA A 53 0.56 17.86 -10.26
N GLU A 54 0.37 17.53 -8.99
CA GLU A 54 1.24 16.63 -8.20
C GLU A 54 1.16 15.19 -8.72
N ALA A 55 -0.06 14.70 -8.96
CA ALA A 55 -0.27 13.37 -9.55
C ALA A 55 0.38 13.25 -10.94
N ALA A 56 0.28 14.29 -11.77
CA ALA A 56 0.94 14.32 -13.08
C ALA A 56 2.46 14.27 -12.97
N GLN A 57 3.04 14.98 -12.00
CA GLN A 57 4.47 14.97 -11.73
C GLN A 57 4.93 13.55 -11.32
N GLN A 58 4.20 12.88 -10.43
CA GLN A 58 4.53 11.52 -10.01
C GLN A 58 4.47 10.51 -11.17
N MET A 59 3.48 10.65 -12.06
CA MET A 59 3.35 9.81 -13.25
C MET A 59 4.29 10.20 -14.41
N GLY A 60 5.08 11.28 -14.29
CA GLY A 60 5.98 11.75 -15.33
C GLY A 60 5.27 12.27 -16.58
N VAL A 61 4.02 12.75 -16.46
CA VAL A 61 3.20 13.25 -17.55
C VAL A 61 2.84 14.72 -17.36
N SER A 62 2.27 15.36 -18.41
CA SER A 62 1.69 16.69 -18.24
C SER A 62 0.34 16.62 -17.52
N ARG A 63 -0.07 17.72 -16.85
CA ARG A 63 -1.40 17.83 -16.22
C ARG A 63 -2.53 17.54 -17.22
N GLN A 64 -2.42 18.00 -18.47
CA GLN A 64 -3.41 17.74 -19.50
C GLN A 64 -3.49 16.24 -19.86
N THR A 65 -2.33 15.57 -19.92
CA THR A 65 -2.27 14.12 -20.17
C THR A 65 -2.90 13.36 -19.02
N LEU A 66 -2.58 13.73 -17.77
CA LEU A 66 -3.22 13.14 -16.60
C LEU A 66 -4.74 13.31 -16.64
N GLY A 67 -5.22 14.53 -16.91
CA GLY A 67 -6.66 14.81 -17.00
C GLY A 67 -7.38 13.91 -18.01
N ARG A 68 -6.77 13.64 -19.17
CA ARG A 68 -7.33 12.71 -20.19
C ARG A 68 -7.34 11.27 -19.71
N ILE A 69 -6.23 10.80 -19.10
CA ILE A 69 -6.12 9.45 -18.53
C ILE A 69 -7.17 9.27 -17.45
N LEU A 70 -7.26 10.19 -16.51
CA LEU A 70 -8.19 10.16 -15.39
C LEU A 70 -9.66 10.15 -15.85
N ALA A 71 -10.01 11.02 -16.81
CA ALA A 71 -11.36 11.06 -17.35
C ALA A 71 -11.74 9.75 -18.06
N ALA A 72 -10.82 9.15 -18.81
CA ALA A 72 -11.03 7.85 -19.44
C ALA A 72 -11.19 6.74 -18.39
N ALA A 73 -10.33 6.70 -17.38
CA ALA A 73 -10.38 5.70 -16.32
C ALA A 73 -11.68 5.78 -15.51
N ARG A 74 -12.10 6.98 -15.09
CA ARG A 74 -13.38 7.20 -14.40
C ARG A 74 -14.57 6.72 -15.24
N ARG A 75 -14.56 7.02 -16.55
CA ARG A 75 -15.60 6.54 -17.46
C ARG A 75 -15.64 5.02 -17.53
N THR A 76 -14.49 4.36 -17.68
CA THR A 76 -14.40 2.89 -17.75
C THR A 76 -14.92 2.24 -16.47
N VAL A 77 -14.54 2.73 -15.30
CA VAL A 77 -15.01 2.24 -14.00
C VAL A 77 -16.52 2.46 -13.86
N SER A 78 -17.03 3.66 -14.20
CA SER A 78 -18.46 3.97 -14.14
C SER A 78 -19.27 3.07 -15.09
N GLN A 79 -18.77 2.82 -16.31
CA GLN A 79 -19.43 1.92 -17.25
C GLN A 79 -19.47 0.47 -16.74
N ALA A 80 -18.38 0.00 -16.10
CA ALA A 80 -18.35 -1.33 -15.51
C ALA A 80 -19.39 -1.46 -14.39
N LEU A 81 -19.43 -0.50 -13.48
CA LEU A 81 -20.36 -0.52 -12.34
C LEU A 81 -21.83 -0.39 -12.78
N VAL A 82 -22.15 0.61 -13.61
CA VAL A 82 -23.52 0.87 -14.05
C VAL A 82 -24.02 -0.23 -14.99
N GLY A 83 -23.14 -0.75 -15.86
CA GLY A 83 -23.50 -1.79 -16.83
C GLY A 83 -23.40 -3.22 -16.30
N GLY A 84 -22.98 -3.42 -15.04
CA GLY A 84 -22.77 -4.77 -14.50
C GLY A 84 -21.73 -5.57 -15.28
N LEU A 85 -20.66 -4.91 -15.77
CA LEU A 85 -19.61 -5.50 -16.59
C LEU A 85 -18.40 -5.90 -15.73
N ALA A 86 -17.62 -6.87 -16.19
CA ALA A 86 -16.34 -7.16 -15.55
C ALA A 86 -15.32 -6.07 -15.91
N LEU A 87 -14.48 -5.71 -14.96
CA LEU A 87 -13.37 -4.76 -15.12
C LEU A 87 -12.06 -5.53 -15.04
N ARG A 88 -11.22 -5.42 -16.07
CA ARG A 88 -9.90 -6.04 -16.11
C ARG A 88 -8.81 -4.98 -16.17
N ILE A 89 -7.84 -5.06 -15.27
CA ILE A 89 -6.67 -4.20 -15.27
C ILE A 89 -5.64 -4.77 -16.22
N GLU A 90 -5.17 -3.96 -17.17
CA GLU A 90 -4.25 -4.40 -18.23
C GLU A 90 -3.01 -3.53 -18.27
N ALA A 91 -1.84 -4.18 -18.41
CA ALA A 91 -0.60 -3.48 -18.66
C ALA A 91 -0.62 -2.85 -20.07
N THR A 92 -0.19 -1.60 -20.17
CA THR A 92 -0.08 -0.89 -21.45
C THR A 92 1.39 -0.80 -21.86
N ALA A 93 1.71 -1.00 -23.12
CA ALA A 93 3.07 -0.98 -23.66
C ALA A 93 3.89 0.33 -23.39
N SER A 94 3.23 1.40 -22.99
CA SER A 94 3.83 2.70 -22.69
C SER A 94 4.07 2.94 -21.20
N VAL A 95 3.85 1.92 -20.35
CA VAL A 95 3.89 2.04 -18.90
C VAL A 95 5.17 1.39 -18.38
N GLU A 96 6.03 2.16 -17.76
CA GLU A 96 7.08 1.63 -16.89
C GLU A 96 6.51 1.51 -15.48
N VAL A 97 6.43 0.29 -15.00
CA VAL A 97 6.14 0.03 -13.60
C VAL A 97 7.34 0.52 -12.81
N LYS A 98 7.21 1.63 -12.10
CA LYS A 98 8.15 1.95 -11.03
C LYS A 98 7.91 0.92 -9.93
N THR A 99 8.60 -0.19 -10.02
CA THR A 99 8.81 -1.01 -8.84
C THR A 99 9.68 -0.17 -7.92
N HIS A 100 9.10 0.44 -6.89
CA HIS A 100 9.89 0.95 -5.77
C HIS A 100 10.75 -0.17 -5.14
N ALA A 101 10.51 -1.43 -5.53
CA ALA A 101 11.35 -2.57 -5.21
C ALA A 101 12.69 -2.60 -5.98
N ASP A 102 12.77 -2.03 -7.19
CA ASP A 102 14.01 -2.09 -7.97
C ASP A 102 15.00 -0.96 -7.64
N SER A 103 14.52 0.16 -7.09
CA SER A 103 15.42 1.25 -6.66
C SER A 103 15.93 1.07 -5.22
N ALA A 104 15.19 0.39 -4.35
CA ALA A 104 15.56 0.24 -2.94
C ALA A 104 16.27 -1.09 -2.60
N LEU A 105 16.29 -2.05 -3.53
CA LEU A 105 16.93 -3.36 -3.29
C LEU A 105 18.16 -3.64 -4.16
N ARG A 106 18.50 -2.78 -5.14
CA ARG A 106 19.64 -3.03 -6.05
C ARG A 106 20.81 -2.07 -5.94
N ASP A 107 20.66 -0.87 -5.36
CA ASP A 107 21.76 0.10 -5.33
C ASP A 107 22.14 0.67 -3.96
N ASP A 108 21.54 0.21 -2.86
CA ASP A 108 22.08 0.52 -1.55
C ASP A 108 22.01 -0.71 -0.65
N ALA A 109 23.17 -1.27 -0.35
CA ALA A 109 23.41 -2.14 0.79
C ALA A 109 23.26 -1.35 2.13
N ALA A 110 22.67 -0.17 2.11
CA ALA A 110 22.37 0.69 3.23
C ALA A 110 21.02 0.30 3.83
N LEU A 111 21.08 -0.58 4.87
CA LEU A 111 20.18 -0.64 6.00
C LEU A 111 18.67 -0.52 5.64
N VAL A 112 18.07 -1.58 5.09
CA VAL A 112 16.61 -1.74 5.15
C VAL A 112 16.23 -1.77 6.62
N ARG A 113 15.67 -0.65 7.15
CA ARG A 113 15.19 -0.59 8.53
C ARG A 113 13.72 -0.99 8.55
N VAL A 114 13.41 -1.92 9.42
CA VAL A 114 12.05 -2.44 9.62
C VAL A 114 11.53 -1.93 10.95
N ALA A 115 10.36 -1.28 10.97
CA ALA A 115 9.67 -0.98 12.21
C ALA A 115 8.73 -2.13 12.58
N VAL A 116 8.73 -2.52 13.83
CA VAL A 116 7.73 -3.43 14.40
C VAL A 116 6.99 -2.70 15.50
N SER A 117 5.66 -2.58 15.40
CA SER A 117 4.86 -2.06 16.50
C SER A 117 4.89 -3.05 17.66
N ALA A 118 5.38 -2.64 18.83
CA ALA A 118 5.63 -3.55 19.93
C ALA A 118 5.12 -3.02 21.27
N HIS A 119 4.77 -3.94 22.17
CA HIS A 119 4.36 -3.60 23.53
C HIS A 119 5.52 -3.23 24.47
N ALA A 120 6.73 -3.66 24.14
CA ALA A 120 7.92 -3.42 24.95
C ALA A 120 9.17 -3.33 24.07
N ALA A 121 10.27 -2.81 24.63
CA ALA A 121 11.59 -2.70 24.01
C ALA A 121 12.32 -4.06 23.97
N SER A 122 11.71 -5.06 23.35
CA SER A 122 12.28 -6.42 23.23
C SER A 122 11.81 -7.07 21.93
N LEU A 123 12.69 -7.83 21.26
CA LEU A 123 12.32 -8.64 20.10
C LEU A 123 11.33 -9.76 20.44
N ASP A 124 11.30 -10.18 21.69
CA ASP A 124 10.39 -11.24 22.16
C ASP A 124 9.04 -10.65 22.63
N ALA A 125 8.86 -9.32 22.55
CA ALA A 125 7.58 -8.68 22.78
C ALA A 125 6.59 -9.01 21.66
N ALA A 126 5.30 -9.16 22.04
CA ALA A 126 4.23 -9.32 21.07
C ALA A 126 4.10 -8.07 20.18
N VAL A 127 3.78 -8.31 18.91
CA VAL A 127 3.40 -7.24 17.97
C VAL A 127 2.15 -6.55 18.49
N ALA A 128 2.18 -5.21 18.54
CA ALA A 128 1.02 -4.46 19.01
C ALA A 128 -0.15 -4.59 18.02
N PRO A 129 -1.38 -4.84 18.52
CA PRO A 129 -2.54 -5.13 17.68
C PRO A 129 -2.98 -3.94 16.82
N ARG A 130 -2.58 -2.72 17.17
CA ARG A 130 -2.94 -1.49 16.43
C ARG A 130 -1.76 -0.53 16.35
N PHE A 131 -1.36 -0.15 15.13
CA PHE A 131 -0.25 0.74 14.85
C PHE A 131 -0.26 2.04 15.64
N GLY A 132 -1.31 2.85 15.50
CA GLY A 132 -1.41 4.16 16.14
C GLY A 132 -1.56 4.12 17.68
N GLN A 133 -1.81 2.94 18.26
CA GLN A 133 -1.97 2.73 19.71
C GLN A 133 -0.80 1.94 20.31
N ALA A 134 0.19 1.58 19.51
CA ALA A 134 1.37 0.87 20.01
C ALA A 134 2.13 1.75 21.00
N PRO A 135 2.61 1.19 22.13
CA PRO A 135 3.43 1.93 23.07
C PRO A 135 4.75 2.43 22.47
N GLY A 136 5.25 1.71 21.45
CA GLY A 136 6.44 2.09 20.71
C GLY A 136 6.73 1.17 19.54
N PHE A 137 7.85 1.44 18.90
CA PHE A 137 8.31 0.74 17.72
C PHE A 137 9.74 0.24 17.92
N LEU A 138 9.96 -1.02 17.58
CA LEU A 138 11.30 -1.56 17.41
C LEU A 138 11.76 -1.24 15.99
N ILE A 139 12.86 -0.51 15.88
CA ILE A 139 13.49 -0.20 14.58
C ILE A 139 14.60 -1.22 14.40
N VAL A 140 14.35 -2.25 13.60
CA VAL A 140 15.18 -3.45 13.51
C VAL A 140 15.98 -3.43 12.20
N ASP A 141 17.26 -3.78 12.29
CA ASP A 141 18.05 -4.24 11.15
C ASP A 141 17.78 -5.74 10.93
N PRO A 142 17.11 -6.12 9.83
CA PRO A 142 16.71 -7.51 9.62
C PRO A 142 17.88 -8.46 9.36
N LYS A 143 19.09 -7.95 9.05
CA LYS A 143 20.29 -8.78 8.82
C LYS A 143 20.97 -9.17 10.12
N THR A 144 21.09 -8.21 11.04
CA THR A 144 21.81 -8.39 12.31
C THR A 144 20.89 -8.67 13.48
N MET A 145 19.58 -8.42 13.32
CA MET A 145 18.58 -8.47 14.38
C MET A 145 18.88 -7.49 15.55
N THR A 146 19.73 -6.50 15.31
CA THR A 146 19.91 -5.37 16.23
C THR A 146 18.75 -4.41 16.11
N PHE A 147 18.38 -3.76 17.21
CA PHE A 147 17.25 -2.84 17.21
C PHE A 147 17.45 -1.64 18.11
N ASP A 148 16.80 -0.56 17.75
CA ASP A 148 16.54 0.60 18.58
C ASP A 148 15.06 0.62 18.98
N TYR A 149 14.70 1.22 20.11
CA TYR A 149 13.31 1.38 20.52
C TYR A 149 12.90 2.85 20.48
N ALA A 150 11.89 3.15 19.68
CA ALA A 150 11.26 4.46 19.60
C ALA A 150 9.92 4.45 20.36
N SER A 151 9.87 5.15 21.50
CA SER A 151 8.62 5.29 22.26
C SER A 151 7.59 6.11 21.47
N ASN A 152 6.36 5.62 21.39
CA ASN A 152 5.25 6.33 20.78
C ASN A 152 4.56 7.24 21.81
N SER A 153 5.33 8.06 22.50
CA SER A 153 4.83 9.08 23.41
C SER A 153 4.31 10.32 22.68
N ALA A 154 3.53 10.09 21.60
CA ALA A 154 2.98 11.19 20.82
C ALA A 154 2.10 12.07 21.69
N ASP A 155 2.65 13.23 22.00
CA ASP A 155 1.94 14.35 22.62
C ASP A 155 0.72 14.69 21.73
N THR A 156 -0.48 14.42 22.23
CA THR A 156 -1.75 14.52 21.51
C THR A 156 -2.18 15.95 21.23
N GLY A 157 -1.27 16.92 21.42
CA GLY A 157 -1.53 18.36 21.24
C GLY A 157 -1.39 18.89 19.82
N ARG A 158 -0.94 18.12 18.83
CA ARG A 158 -0.86 18.56 17.42
C ARG A 158 -2.08 18.08 16.63
N GLN A 159 -2.51 18.91 15.68
CA GLN A 159 -3.55 18.61 14.68
C GLN A 159 -3.09 17.43 13.82
N GLY A 160 -3.37 16.22 14.25
CA GLY A 160 -3.04 14.97 13.60
C GLY A 160 -3.41 13.81 14.52
N GLY A 161 -3.94 12.72 13.98
CA GLY A 161 -4.26 11.54 14.77
C GLY A 161 -2.99 10.85 15.28
N ARG A 162 -3.12 9.97 16.30
CA ARG A 162 -2.00 9.16 16.81
C ARG A 162 -1.27 8.37 15.72
N GLY A 163 -1.98 7.98 14.65
CA GLY A 163 -1.42 7.25 13.51
C GLY A 163 -0.49 8.11 12.66
N ASP A 164 -0.82 9.39 12.45
CA ASP A 164 -0.02 10.31 11.65
C ASP A 164 1.30 10.64 12.37
N ALA A 165 1.23 10.89 13.68
CA ALA A 165 2.42 11.12 14.51
C ALA A 165 3.33 9.89 14.56
N ALA A 166 2.75 8.68 14.65
CA ALA A 166 3.48 7.43 14.62
C ALA A 166 4.16 7.18 13.26
N ALA A 167 3.48 7.48 12.13
CA ALA A 167 4.06 7.39 10.80
C ALA A 167 5.27 8.32 10.64
N ALA A 168 5.14 9.58 11.04
CA ALA A 168 6.23 10.55 11.02
C ALA A 168 7.40 10.14 11.91
N LEU A 169 7.14 9.50 13.07
CA LEU A 169 8.16 9.01 13.98
C LEU A 169 9.04 7.94 13.30
N ILE A 170 8.42 6.91 12.73
CA ILE A 170 9.17 5.81 12.08
C ILE A 170 9.81 6.25 10.75
N ALA A 171 9.20 7.20 10.03
CA ALA A 171 9.78 7.78 8.82
C ALA A 171 11.11 8.48 9.12
N ARG A 172 11.18 9.29 10.21
CA ARG A 172 12.41 9.94 10.65
C ARG A 172 13.51 8.95 11.03
N ALA A 173 13.16 7.75 11.45
CA ALA A 173 14.11 6.67 11.72
C ALA A 173 14.61 5.96 10.46
N GLY A 174 14.18 6.39 9.26
CA GLY A 174 14.58 5.80 7.98
C GLY A 174 13.95 4.43 7.73
N VAL A 175 12.78 4.18 8.30
CA VAL A 175 12.04 2.92 8.12
C VAL A 175 11.42 2.86 6.74
N THR A 176 11.54 1.72 6.08
CA THR A 176 10.94 1.45 4.76
C THR A 176 9.82 0.41 4.82
N VAL A 177 9.77 -0.39 5.88
CA VAL A 177 8.75 -1.43 6.08
C VAL A 177 8.24 -1.39 7.52
N LEU A 178 6.93 -1.43 7.69
CA LEU A 178 6.24 -1.55 8.98
C LEU A 178 5.59 -2.93 9.12
N LEU A 179 5.86 -3.59 10.25
CA LEU A 179 5.19 -4.83 10.68
C LEU A 179 4.28 -4.52 11.86
N THR A 180 2.98 -4.84 11.76
CA THR A 180 1.99 -4.46 12.78
C THR A 180 0.76 -5.35 12.79
N GLY A 181 -0.12 -5.18 13.78
CA GLY A 181 -1.39 -5.89 13.81
C GLY A 181 -2.42 -5.29 12.85
N PHE A 182 -2.77 -4.03 13.04
CA PHE A 182 -3.78 -3.34 12.22
C PHE A 182 -3.39 -1.88 11.98
N VAL A 183 -3.66 -1.38 10.76
CA VAL A 183 -3.47 0.02 10.39
C VAL A 183 -4.81 0.65 10.01
N GLY A 184 -5.18 1.74 10.67
CA GLY A 184 -6.38 2.50 10.31
C GLY A 184 -6.16 3.35 9.06
N ALA A 185 -7.26 3.69 8.34
CA ALA A 185 -7.22 4.38 7.05
C ALA A 185 -6.40 5.68 7.05
N LYS A 186 -6.52 6.53 8.09
CA LYS A 186 -5.72 7.76 8.19
C LYS A 186 -4.22 7.48 8.30
N ALA A 187 -3.84 6.53 9.17
CA ALA A 187 -2.45 6.14 9.33
C ALA A 187 -1.88 5.49 8.07
N ALA A 188 -2.69 4.73 7.34
CA ALA A 188 -2.30 4.15 6.06
C ALA A 188 -1.95 5.23 5.02
N LEU A 189 -2.74 6.30 4.96
CA LEU A 189 -2.43 7.44 4.09
C LEU A 189 -1.12 8.13 4.48
N ALA A 190 -0.90 8.37 5.77
CA ALA A 190 0.33 8.97 6.27
C ALA A 190 1.56 8.09 5.96
N LEU A 191 1.47 6.77 6.18
CA LEU A 191 2.53 5.82 5.84
C LEU A 191 2.82 5.78 4.33
N ALA A 192 1.77 5.90 3.50
CA ALA A 192 1.93 5.94 2.05
C ALA A 192 2.64 7.22 1.58
N GLN A 193 2.35 8.37 2.20
CA GLN A 193 3.02 9.64 1.91
C GLN A 193 4.52 9.56 2.24
N GLU A 194 4.87 8.87 3.32
CA GLU A 194 6.26 8.63 3.73
C GLU A 194 6.94 7.48 2.96
N GLY A 195 6.24 6.81 2.04
CA GLY A 195 6.78 5.70 1.24
C GLY A 195 7.02 4.41 2.03
N ILE A 196 6.43 4.27 3.23
CA ILE A 196 6.59 3.11 4.11
C ILE A 196 5.61 2.02 3.68
N ARG A 197 6.10 0.83 3.35
CA ARG A 197 5.27 -0.34 3.07
C ARG A 197 4.84 -1.02 4.36
N VAL A 198 3.73 -1.75 4.33
CA VAL A 198 3.12 -2.36 5.53
C VAL A 198 2.89 -3.85 5.35
N VAL A 199 3.11 -4.61 6.41
CA VAL A 199 2.51 -5.94 6.63
C VAL A 199 1.66 -5.85 7.88
N ASP A 200 0.37 -6.12 7.74
CA ASP A 200 -0.57 -6.15 8.86
C ASP A 200 -1.02 -7.58 9.22
N GLY A 201 -1.90 -7.70 10.22
CA GLY A 201 -2.38 -9.00 10.67
C GLY A 201 -1.42 -9.79 11.55
N LEU A 202 -0.32 -9.20 12.00
CA LEU A 202 0.77 -9.88 12.72
C LEU A 202 0.59 -9.92 14.25
N GLY A 203 -0.57 -9.53 14.78
CA GLY A 203 -0.80 -9.38 16.23
C GLY A 203 -0.66 -10.68 17.06
N ALA A 204 -0.57 -11.85 16.42
CA ALA A 204 -0.33 -13.12 17.10
C ALA A 204 1.16 -13.49 17.21
N LEU A 205 2.06 -12.72 16.57
CA LEU A 205 3.49 -12.99 16.51
C LEU A 205 4.27 -12.12 17.50
N THR A 206 5.46 -12.56 17.86
CA THR A 206 6.48 -11.72 18.46
C THR A 206 7.17 -10.85 17.40
N ALA A 207 7.82 -9.77 17.81
CA ALA A 207 8.56 -8.92 16.88
C ALA A 207 9.66 -9.70 16.15
N ARG A 208 10.34 -10.62 16.85
CA ARG A 208 11.35 -11.51 16.27
C ARG A 208 10.77 -12.39 15.15
N GLU A 209 9.66 -13.07 15.44
CA GLU A 209 9.00 -13.94 14.45
C GLU A 209 8.54 -13.17 13.23
N ALA A 210 7.94 -11.99 13.43
CA ALA A 210 7.49 -11.13 12.33
C ALA A 210 8.64 -10.72 11.40
N VAL A 211 9.80 -10.30 11.97
CA VAL A 211 10.99 -9.96 11.17
C VAL A 211 11.55 -11.19 10.46
N GLN A 212 11.61 -12.35 11.12
CA GLN A 212 12.08 -13.59 10.51
C GLN A 212 11.17 -14.04 9.36
N CYS A 213 9.85 -13.95 9.49
CA CYS A 213 8.91 -14.24 8.40
C CYS A 213 9.13 -13.32 7.19
N LEU A 214 9.42 -12.03 7.45
CA LEU A 214 9.77 -11.08 6.38
C LEU A 214 11.06 -11.49 5.67
N VAL A 215 12.11 -11.82 6.42
CA VAL A 215 13.42 -12.22 5.86
C VAL A 215 13.33 -13.52 5.06
N ARG A 216 12.50 -14.46 5.51
CA ARG A 216 12.25 -15.73 4.80
C ARG A 216 11.32 -15.58 3.59
N GLY A 217 10.72 -14.38 3.39
CA GLY A 217 9.78 -14.14 2.29
C GLY A 217 8.40 -14.80 2.51
N GLU A 218 8.07 -15.21 3.73
CA GLU A 218 6.77 -15.81 4.09
C GLU A 218 5.66 -14.75 4.14
N ILE A 219 6.04 -13.49 4.38
CA ILE A 219 5.17 -12.32 4.35
C ILE A 219 5.75 -11.27 3.41
N THR A 220 4.86 -10.57 2.70
CA THR A 220 5.26 -9.57 1.69
C THR A 220 4.69 -8.21 2.06
N PRO A 221 5.53 -7.16 2.17
CA PRO A 221 5.05 -5.81 2.41
C PRO A 221 4.25 -5.26 1.23
N ILE A 222 3.05 -4.77 1.52
CA ILE A 222 2.14 -4.18 0.55
C ILE A 222 2.05 -2.66 0.72
N SER A 223 1.40 -1.98 -0.23
CA SER A 223 1.09 -0.56 -0.07
C SER A 223 0.18 -0.37 1.15
N PRO A 224 0.41 0.63 2.02
CA PRO A 224 -0.46 0.90 3.16
C PRO A 224 -1.91 1.17 2.77
N ILE A 225 -2.15 1.64 1.56
CA ILE A 225 -3.48 1.93 1.03
C ILE A 225 -4.27 0.64 0.85
N ASP A 226 -3.61 -0.45 0.44
CA ASP A 226 -4.23 -1.76 0.25
C ASP A 226 -4.65 -2.40 1.60
N VAL A 227 -3.96 -2.06 2.68
CA VAL A 227 -4.28 -2.48 4.05
C VAL A 227 -5.54 -1.79 4.59
N ALA A 228 -5.77 -0.53 4.22
CA ALA A 228 -6.89 0.26 4.72
C ALA A 228 -8.27 -0.19 4.20
N VAL A 229 -8.29 -1.05 3.18
CA VAL A 229 -9.51 -1.69 2.68
C VAL A 229 -9.69 -3.00 3.45
N PRO A 230 -10.65 -3.12 4.37
CA PRO A 230 -10.88 -4.38 5.05
C PRO A 230 -11.21 -5.46 4.01
N PRO A 231 -10.60 -6.66 4.10
CA PRO A 231 -10.98 -7.75 3.23
C PRO A 231 -12.48 -8.00 3.40
N PRO A 232 -13.21 -8.34 2.32
CA PRO A 232 -14.62 -8.68 2.42
C PRO A 232 -14.75 -9.79 3.47
N ALA A 233 -15.64 -9.58 4.44
CA ALA A 233 -15.85 -10.49 5.55
C ALA A 233 -15.96 -11.91 4.99
N ARG A 234 -14.94 -12.74 5.22
CA ARG A 234 -15.05 -14.18 4.98
C ARG A 234 -16.18 -14.65 5.88
N ARG A 235 -17.34 -14.94 5.30
CA ARG A 235 -18.33 -15.77 5.96
C ARG A 235 -17.61 -17.07 6.25
N LEU A 236 -17.23 -17.25 7.50
CA LEU A 236 -16.93 -18.57 8.02
C LEU A 236 -18.24 -19.35 7.88
N THR A 237 -18.38 -20.10 6.80
CA THR A 237 -19.36 -21.17 6.74
C THR A 237 -18.98 -22.13 7.86
N LYS A 238 -19.84 -22.16 8.88
CA LYS A 238 -19.87 -23.22 9.86
C LYS A 238 -20.32 -24.49 9.14
N ASP A 239 -19.37 -25.21 8.62
CA ASP A 239 -19.57 -26.59 8.19
C ASP A 239 -18.32 -27.38 8.58
N PHE A 240 -18.26 -27.68 9.85
CA PHE A 240 -17.54 -28.83 10.39
C PHE A 240 -18.34 -29.34 11.59
N CYS A 241 -19.30 -30.18 11.33
CA CYS A 241 -19.73 -31.30 12.18
C CYS A 241 -19.88 -32.52 11.30
#